data_c7d914435aabda107a6305a243ea0cc2
#
_entry.id   c7d914435aabda107a6305a243ea0cc2
#
_cell.length_a   1.000
_cell.length_b   1.000
_cell.length_c   1.000
_cell.angle_alpha   90.00
_cell.angle_beta   90.00
_cell.angle_gamma   90.00
#
_symmetry.space_group_name_H-M   'P 1'
#
loop_
_entity.id
_entity.type
_entity.pdbx_description
1 polymer ?
#
loop_
_entity_poly.entity_id
_entity_poly.type
_entity_poly.pdbx_seq_one_letter_code
_entity_poly.pdbx_strand_id
1 'polypeptide(L)'
;MPFWYSNSKLAWLLLPFSLLFWLISQIRRALFSLNILSSYKSPKPVIIVGNLSVGGNGKTPVVVWLVEELQKQGLRVGVISRGYGSQSKTYPLLVTPETDPVQGGDEPVLIAKRTGVPVVISPNRQQAIELLLKTQDC
;
A
#
# COMPACT_ATOMS: atom_id res chain seq x y z
N MET A 1 -6.46 20.86 21.39
CA MET A 1 -6.69 19.39 21.23
C MET A 1 -7.61 19.19 20.05
N PRO A 2 -7.40 18.19 19.20
CA PRO A 2 -8.32 17.89 18.10
C PRO A 2 -9.70 17.55 18.64
N PHE A 3 -10.76 17.99 17.99
CA PHE A 3 -12.15 17.88 18.46
C PHE A 3 -12.63 16.41 18.61
N TRP A 4 -11.92 15.43 18.03
CA TRP A 4 -12.20 13.99 18.18
C TRP A 4 -11.99 13.45 19.61
N TYR A 5 -11.25 14.16 20.45
CA TYR A 5 -10.97 13.78 21.84
C TYR A 5 -11.80 14.59 22.86
N SER A 6 -12.68 15.47 22.39
CA SER A 6 -13.58 16.26 23.24
C SER A 6 -15.03 15.78 23.08
N ASN A 7 -15.78 15.74 24.18
CA ASN A 7 -17.25 15.49 24.17
C ASN A 7 -18.01 16.67 23.54
N SER A 8 -17.68 17.01 22.31
CA SER A 8 -18.25 18.14 21.61
C SER A 8 -19.63 17.76 21.04
N LYS A 9 -20.61 18.65 21.16
CA LYS A 9 -21.94 18.48 20.54
C LYS A 9 -21.86 18.29 19.02
N LEU A 10 -20.75 18.67 18.41
CA LEU A 10 -20.43 18.43 16.99
C LEU A 10 -20.36 16.94 16.65
N ALA A 11 -19.92 16.10 17.60
CA ALA A 11 -19.87 14.65 17.43
C ALA A 11 -21.28 14.06 17.18
N TRP A 12 -22.31 14.60 17.84
CA TRP A 12 -23.69 14.18 17.64
C TRP A 12 -24.22 14.54 16.25
N LEU A 13 -23.81 15.69 15.72
CA LEU A 13 -24.18 16.11 14.37
C LEU A 13 -23.56 15.20 13.29
N LEU A 14 -22.43 14.57 13.59
CA LEU A 14 -21.74 13.64 12.68
C LEU A 14 -22.26 12.20 12.77
N LEU A 15 -23.08 11.87 13.77
CA LEU A 15 -23.65 10.53 13.95
C LEU A 15 -24.36 9.98 12.70
N PRO A 16 -25.26 10.73 12.02
CA PRO A 16 -25.94 10.22 10.84
C PRO A 16 -24.96 9.90 9.70
N PHE A 17 -23.90 10.69 9.53
CA PHE A 17 -22.84 10.43 8.54
C PHE A 17 -22.01 9.20 8.91
N SER A 18 -21.73 9.00 10.20
CA SER A 18 -21.05 7.81 10.70
C SER A 18 -21.88 6.55 10.45
N LEU A 19 -23.19 6.61 10.69
CA LEU A 19 -24.11 5.49 10.43
C LEU A 19 -24.17 5.16 8.93
N LEU A 20 -24.25 6.19 8.09
CA LEU A 20 -24.23 6.03 6.63
C LEU A 20 -22.94 5.40 6.16
N PHE A 21 -21.79 5.88 6.65
CA PHE A 21 -20.49 5.29 6.35
C PHE A 21 -20.39 3.83 6.80
N TRP A 22 -20.89 3.52 8.00
CA TRP A 22 -20.93 2.16 8.51
C TRP A 22 -21.77 1.26 7.60
N LEU A 23 -22.99 1.70 7.22
CA LEU A 23 -23.88 0.95 6.33
C LEU A 23 -23.24 0.65 4.96
N ILE A 24 -22.66 1.69 4.33
CA ILE A 24 -21.94 1.54 3.04
C ILE A 24 -20.78 0.55 3.20
N SER A 25 -20.04 0.62 4.30
CA SER A 25 -18.92 -0.28 4.58
C SER A 25 -19.37 -1.73 4.75
N GLN A 26 -20.51 -1.97 5.42
CA GLN A 26 -21.09 -3.31 5.56
C GLN A 26 -21.59 -3.87 4.22
N ILE A 27 -22.29 -3.04 3.43
CA ILE A 27 -22.75 -3.43 2.08
C ILE A 27 -21.55 -3.81 1.22
N ARG A 28 -20.50 -2.99 1.19
CA ARG A 28 -19.29 -3.28 0.43
C ARG A 28 -18.63 -4.59 0.87
N ARG A 29 -18.56 -4.82 2.18
CA ARG A 29 -18.01 -6.06 2.76
C ARG A 29 -18.82 -7.28 2.33
N ALA A 30 -20.16 -7.19 2.37
CA ALA A 30 -21.04 -8.24 1.91
C ALA A 30 -20.87 -8.53 0.41
N LEU A 31 -20.74 -7.49 -0.43
CA LEU A 31 -20.53 -7.65 -1.87
C LEU A 31 -19.21 -8.38 -2.19
N PHE A 32 -18.15 -8.14 -1.42
CA PHE A 32 -16.90 -8.90 -1.56
C PHE A 32 -17.04 -10.34 -1.06
N SER A 33 -17.74 -10.57 0.05
CA SER A 33 -17.94 -11.92 0.60
C SER A 33 -18.80 -12.80 -0.30
N LEU A 34 -19.76 -12.20 -1.00
CA LEU A 34 -20.62 -12.87 -1.97
C LEU A 34 -19.98 -13.01 -3.36
N ASN A 35 -18.71 -12.59 -3.53
CA ASN A 35 -17.98 -12.58 -4.81
C ASN A 35 -18.68 -11.77 -5.93
N ILE A 36 -19.58 -10.84 -5.59
CA ILE A 36 -20.19 -9.91 -6.54
C ILE A 36 -19.13 -8.87 -6.98
N LEU A 37 -18.30 -8.43 -6.04
CA LEU A 37 -17.12 -7.62 -6.35
C LEU A 37 -15.91 -8.56 -6.47
N SER A 38 -15.23 -8.51 -7.61
CA SER A 38 -14.04 -9.31 -7.85
C SER A 38 -12.89 -8.87 -6.96
N SER A 39 -12.20 -9.83 -6.35
CA SER A 39 -10.95 -9.60 -5.64
C SER A 39 -9.82 -10.37 -6.33
N TYR A 40 -8.70 -9.69 -6.53
CA TYR A 40 -7.49 -10.33 -7.05
C TYR A 40 -6.81 -11.12 -5.93
N LYS A 41 -6.55 -12.40 -6.19
CA LYS A 41 -5.75 -13.25 -5.31
C LYS A 41 -4.37 -13.43 -5.94
N SER A 42 -3.35 -12.95 -5.27
CA SER A 42 -1.96 -13.17 -5.70
C SER A 42 -1.60 -14.66 -5.61
N PRO A 43 -0.87 -15.22 -6.60
CA PRO A 43 -0.36 -16.58 -6.53
C PRO A 43 0.78 -16.75 -5.52
N LYS A 44 1.37 -15.65 -5.06
CA LYS A 44 2.44 -15.62 -4.04
C LYS A 44 1.93 -14.98 -2.75
N PRO A 45 2.50 -15.35 -1.58
CA PRO A 45 2.14 -14.72 -0.31
C PRO A 45 2.34 -13.21 -0.33
N VAL A 46 1.42 -12.47 0.28
CA VAL A 46 1.47 -11.01 0.33
C VAL A 46 1.38 -10.56 1.79
N ILE A 47 2.35 -9.75 2.20
CA ILE A 47 2.35 -9.08 3.50
C ILE A 47 1.96 -7.61 3.28
N ILE A 48 0.97 -7.13 4.02
CA ILE A 48 0.50 -5.75 3.91
C ILE A 48 1.02 -4.95 5.10
N VAL A 49 1.82 -3.92 4.82
CA VAL A 49 2.26 -2.95 5.82
C VAL A 49 1.44 -1.68 5.69
N GLY A 50 0.64 -1.39 6.68
CA GLY A 50 -0.27 -0.24 6.69
C GLY A 50 -0.34 0.44 8.05
N ASN A 51 -0.99 1.62 8.10
CA ASN A 51 -1.27 2.34 9.35
C ASN A 51 -2.77 2.41 9.59
N LEU A 52 -3.14 2.39 10.87
CA LEU A 52 -4.49 2.69 11.33
C LEU A 52 -4.74 4.21 11.48
N SER A 53 -3.68 5.00 11.58
CA SER A 53 -3.75 6.46 11.75
C SER A 53 -3.13 7.19 10.57
N VAL A 54 -3.57 8.43 10.34
CA VAL A 54 -3.01 9.32 9.33
C VAL A 54 -1.70 9.92 9.86
N GLY A 55 -0.64 9.91 9.05
CA GLY A 55 0.65 10.51 9.37
C GLY A 55 1.86 9.65 9.03
N GLY A 56 3.05 10.21 9.22
CA GLY A 56 4.36 9.58 8.97
C GLY A 56 4.77 8.62 10.09
N ASN A 57 4.07 7.51 10.26
CA ASN A 57 4.24 6.58 11.39
C ASN A 57 5.30 5.49 11.11
N GLY A 58 6.37 5.82 10.41
CA GLY A 58 7.52 4.91 10.26
C GLY A 58 7.25 3.65 9.41
N LYS A 59 6.31 3.69 8.46
CA LYS A 59 6.06 2.55 7.55
C LYS A 59 7.29 2.14 6.77
N THR A 60 7.99 3.10 6.17
CA THR A 60 9.15 2.83 5.33
C THR A 60 10.27 2.10 6.05
N PRO A 61 10.69 2.51 7.27
CA PRO A 61 11.64 1.73 8.07
C PRO A 61 11.18 0.31 8.37
N VAL A 62 9.89 0.10 8.66
CA VAL A 62 9.34 -1.23 8.91
C VAL A 62 9.38 -2.10 7.65
N VAL A 63 9.05 -1.54 6.48
CA VAL A 63 9.14 -2.26 5.20
C VAL A 63 10.58 -2.66 4.90
N VAL A 64 11.54 -1.73 5.06
CA VAL A 64 12.96 -2.01 4.84
C VAL A 64 13.44 -3.13 5.76
N TRP A 65 13.19 -3.02 7.06
CA TRP A 65 13.54 -4.03 8.04
C TRP A 65 12.94 -5.42 7.70
N LEU A 66 11.64 -5.44 7.34
CA LEU A 66 10.95 -6.68 6.99
C LEU A 66 11.56 -7.35 5.75
N VAL A 67 11.86 -6.55 4.71
CA VAL A 67 12.51 -7.03 3.49
C VAL A 67 13.88 -7.61 3.79
N GLU A 68 14.71 -6.89 4.55
CA GLU A 68 16.04 -7.35 4.95
C GLU A 68 15.98 -8.67 5.77
N GLU A 69 14.98 -8.80 6.65
CA GLU A 69 14.80 -10.01 7.45
C GLU A 69 14.37 -11.21 6.60
N LEU A 70 13.46 -11.00 5.66
CA LEU A 70 13.03 -12.06 4.73
C LEU A 70 14.18 -12.48 3.77
N GLN A 71 15.01 -11.53 3.32
CA GLN A 71 16.21 -11.83 2.53
C GLN A 71 17.22 -12.66 3.29
N LYS A 72 17.45 -12.40 4.59
CA LYS A 72 18.31 -13.24 5.45
C LYS A 72 17.83 -14.68 5.54
N GLN A 73 16.54 -14.91 5.43
CA GLN A 73 15.94 -16.24 5.40
C GLN A 73 16.00 -16.91 4.01
N GLY A 74 16.66 -16.27 3.03
CA GLY A 74 16.80 -16.78 1.68
C GLY A 74 15.57 -16.60 0.80
N LEU A 75 14.59 -15.81 1.22
CA LEU A 75 13.39 -15.55 0.44
C LEU A 75 13.64 -14.45 -0.60
N ARG A 76 13.10 -14.65 -1.80
CA ARG A 76 13.11 -13.63 -2.85
C ARG A 76 11.90 -12.73 -2.68
N VAL A 77 12.16 -11.47 -2.36
CA VAL A 77 11.15 -10.48 -1.97
C VAL A 77 11.02 -9.42 -3.04
N GLY A 78 9.80 -9.01 -3.35
CA GLY A 78 9.52 -7.82 -4.13
C GLY A 78 8.58 -6.89 -3.35
N VAL A 79 8.65 -5.60 -3.61
CA VAL A 79 7.81 -4.60 -2.96
C VAL A 79 6.88 -3.96 -3.96
N ILE A 80 5.62 -3.79 -3.58
CA ILE A 80 4.67 -2.99 -4.35
C ILE A 80 4.19 -1.79 -3.55
N SER A 81 4.14 -0.64 -4.20
CA SER A 81 3.65 0.60 -3.61
C SER A 81 2.65 1.29 -4.53
N ARG A 82 1.90 2.24 -3.98
CA ARG A 82 1.00 3.07 -4.78
C ARG A 82 1.76 4.11 -5.61
N GLY A 83 3.00 4.44 -5.22
CA GLY A 83 3.77 5.50 -5.86
C GLY A 83 3.28 6.89 -5.48
N TYR A 84 2.93 7.09 -4.20
CA TYR A 84 2.55 8.42 -3.73
C TYR A 84 3.70 9.41 -3.95
N GLY A 85 3.39 10.58 -4.53
CA GLY A 85 4.39 11.59 -4.90
C GLY A 85 5.11 11.35 -6.23
N SER A 86 4.93 10.19 -6.87
CA SER A 86 5.47 9.92 -8.20
C SER A 86 4.78 10.79 -9.27
N GLN A 87 5.56 11.35 -10.18
CA GLN A 87 5.12 12.09 -11.35
C GLN A 87 5.21 11.26 -12.64
N SER A 88 5.34 9.94 -12.52
CA SER A 88 5.36 9.06 -13.70
C SER A 88 4.07 9.19 -14.51
N LYS A 89 4.22 9.23 -15.83
CA LYS A 89 3.10 9.22 -16.79
C LYS A 89 2.65 7.81 -17.16
N THR A 90 3.47 6.79 -16.82
CA THR A 90 3.23 5.40 -17.19
C THR A 90 3.24 4.50 -15.95
N TYR A 91 2.21 3.67 -15.84
CA TYR A 91 2.07 2.68 -14.77
C TYR A 91 1.66 1.33 -15.36
N PRO A 92 2.06 0.21 -14.77
CA PRO A 92 2.97 0.07 -13.62
C PRO A 92 4.42 0.43 -13.98
N LEU A 93 5.19 0.97 -13.02
CA LEU A 93 6.59 1.33 -13.18
C LEU A 93 7.46 0.48 -12.25
N LEU A 94 8.47 -0.18 -12.82
CA LEU A 94 9.54 -0.82 -12.05
C LEU A 94 10.54 0.25 -11.59
N VAL A 95 10.73 0.34 -10.30
CA VAL A 95 11.64 1.28 -9.64
C VAL A 95 12.93 0.56 -9.29
N THR A 96 14.04 1.10 -9.75
CA THR A 96 15.41 0.64 -9.46
C THR A 96 16.14 1.68 -8.60
N PRO A 97 17.31 1.34 -8.02
CA PRO A 97 18.14 2.31 -7.29
C PRO A 97 18.51 3.57 -8.10
N GLU A 98 18.56 3.45 -9.41
CA GLU A 98 18.92 4.54 -10.34
C GLU A 98 17.70 5.36 -10.80
N THR A 99 16.49 4.92 -10.47
CA THR A 99 15.26 5.63 -10.84
C THR A 99 15.24 7.02 -10.20
N ASP A 100 14.93 8.03 -11.02
CA ASP A 100 14.74 9.40 -10.53
C ASP A 100 13.58 9.44 -9.49
N PRO A 101 13.82 9.98 -8.28
CA PRO A 101 12.78 10.12 -7.25
C PRO A 101 11.54 10.89 -7.72
N VAL A 102 11.67 11.82 -8.65
CA VAL A 102 10.54 12.54 -9.25
C VAL A 102 9.61 11.57 -9.99
N GLN A 103 10.19 10.59 -10.68
CA GLN A 103 9.43 9.58 -11.43
C GLN A 103 8.96 8.42 -10.54
N GLY A 104 9.85 7.90 -9.68
CA GLY A 104 9.58 6.72 -8.86
C GLY A 104 8.85 7.03 -7.54
N GLY A 105 8.92 8.28 -7.08
CA GLY A 105 8.55 8.67 -5.71
C GLY A 105 9.70 8.42 -4.73
N ASP A 106 9.83 9.30 -3.73
CA ASP A 106 10.95 9.23 -2.76
C ASP A 106 10.98 7.93 -1.97
N GLU A 107 9.83 7.49 -1.46
CA GLU A 107 9.73 6.28 -0.64
C GLU A 107 10.05 5.00 -1.42
N PRO A 108 9.49 4.73 -2.61
CA PRO A 108 9.84 3.54 -3.40
C PRO A 108 11.32 3.49 -3.81
N VAL A 109 11.88 4.64 -4.22
CA VAL A 109 13.31 4.72 -4.59
C VAL A 109 14.21 4.48 -3.38
N LEU A 110 13.84 5.02 -2.21
CA LEU A 110 14.57 4.76 -0.96
C LEU A 110 14.57 3.27 -0.62
N ILE A 111 13.42 2.59 -0.71
CA ILE A 111 13.31 1.15 -0.46
C ILE A 111 14.20 0.37 -1.44
N ALA A 112 14.12 0.67 -2.74
CA ALA A 112 14.95 0.02 -3.75
C ALA A 112 16.45 0.19 -3.48
N LYS A 113 16.90 1.41 -3.13
CA LYS A 113 18.30 1.70 -2.80
C LYS A 113 18.78 0.97 -1.56
N ARG A 114 17.93 0.88 -0.52
CA ARG A 114 18.32 0.27 0.77
C ARG A 114 18.36 -1.24 0.72
N THR A 115 17.44 -1.85 0.02
CA THR A 115 17.21 -3.30 0.07
C THR A 115 17.71 -4.05 -1.16
N GLY A 116 17.90 -3.34 -2.28
CA GLY A 116 18.25 -3.94 -3.56
C GLY A 116 17.14 -4.82 -4.19
N VAL A 117 15.95 -4.87 -3.58
CA VAL A 117 14.84 -5.66 -4.14
C VAL A 117 14.09 -4.88 -5.22
N PRO A 118 13.43 -5.58 -6.17
CA PRO A 118 12.57 -4.92 -7.13
C PRO A 118 11.37 -4.27 -6.44
N VAL A 119 11.13 -3.02 -6.77
CA VAL A 119 9.99 -2.24 -6.28
C VAL A 119 9.12 -1.86 -7.48
N VAL A 120 7.83 -2.15 -7.44
CA VAL A 120 6.89 -1.74 -8.49
C VAL A 120 5.87 -0.77 -7.93
N ILE A 121 5.66 0.33 -8.63
CA ILE A 121 4.62 1.30 -8.28
C ILE A 121 3.48 1.29 -9.28
N SER A 122 2.25 1.32 -8.75
CA SER A 122 1.02 1.51 -9.56
C SER A 122 -0.15 1.92 -8.67
N PRO A 123 -1.04 2.80 -9.15
CA PRO A 123 -2.35 3.01 -8.54
C PRO A 123 -3.17 1.72 -8.49
N ASN A 124 -3.04 0.85 -9.49
CA ASN A 124 -3.63 -0.48 -9.55
C ASN A 124 -2.64 -1.54 -9.05
N ARG A 125 -2.90 -2.08 -7.85
CA ARG A 125 -2.03 -3.07 -7.21
C ARG A 125 -1.94 -4.39 -7.95
N GLN A 126 -3.03 -4.81 -8.62
CA GLN A 126 -3.01 -6.02 -9.43
C GLN A 126 -1.97 -5.92 -10.55
N GLN A 127 -2.00 -4.80 -11.31
CA GLN A 127 -1.00 -4.56 -12.36
C GLN A 127 0.43 -4.52 -11.82
N ALA A 128 0.62 -3.95 -10.62
CA ALA A 128 1.93 -3.95 -9.98
C ALA A 128 2.42 -5.37 -9.65
N ILE A 129 1.54 -6.22 -9.10
CA ILE A 129 1.86 -7.63 -8.81
C ILE A 129 2.18 -8.38 -10.12
N GLU A 130 1.35 -8.23 -11.14
CA GLU A 130 1.52 -8.91 -12.42
C GLU A 130 2.84 -8.52 -13.10
N LEU A 131 3.20 -7.24 -13.09
CA LEU A 131 4.49 -6.80 -13.60
C LEU A 131 5.64 -7.39 -12.79
N LEU A 132 5.57 -7.33 -11.46
CA LEU A 132 6.59 -7.86 -10.58
C LEU A 132 6.84 -9.35 -10.81
N LEU A 133 5.78 -10.14 -10.89
CA LEU A 133 5.85 -11.59 -11.12
C LEU A 133 6.31 -11.97 -12.54
N LYS A 134 6.10 -11.09 -13.53
CA LYS A 134 6.57 -11.32 -14.91
C LYS A 134 8.04 -10.99 -15.10
N THR A 135 8.53 -9.97 -14.40
CA THR A 135 9.87 -9.42 -14.62
C THR A 135 10.89 -9.91 -13.61
N GLN A 136 10.43 -10.37 -12.47
CA GLN A 136 11.26 -10.75 -11.33
C GLN A 136 10.82 -12.10 -10.78
N ASP A 137 11.77 -12.96 -10.49
CA ASP A 137 11.50 -14.24 -9.86
C ASP A 137 11.47 -14.06 -8.31
N CYS A 138 10.36 -13.60 -7.79
CA CYS A 138 10.11 -13.45 -6.35
C CYS A 138 8.96 -14.33 -5.84
#